data_3fcf77789479d10b4c3b660447f430fa
#
_entry.id   3fcf77789479d10b4c3b660447f430fa
#
_cell.length_a   1.000
_cell.length_b   1.000
_cell.length_c   1.000
_cell.angle_alpha   90.00
_cell.angle_beta   90.00
_cell.angle_gamma   90.00
#
_symmetry.space_group_name_H-M   'P 1'
#
loop_
_entity.id
_entity.type
_entity.pdbx_description
1 polymer ?
#
loop_
_entity_poly.entity_id
_entity_poly.type
_entity_poly.pdbx_seq_one_letter_code
_entity_poly.pdbx_strand_id
1 'polypeptide(L)'
;MRNEWWAKPRRVSVVVDNESWILSFAQDLVKALTQGGDRAALCRGHADVGEGAVAFFLGCIHIAEPRVLALNRRNLVAHESDLPRGRGFSPLTWQILEGRNRIPLCLFEAVAEADAGPVVYRDHLDFEGHELIGEMRAALGKKTVVLCLRFMDELAPPDGAPQEGEPSTYPR
;
A
#
# COMPACT_ATOMS: atom_id res chain seq x y z
N MET A 1 -2.11 -18.42 20.55
CA MET A 1 -3.13 -17.45 21.01
C MET A 1 -3.64 -16.67 19.79
N ARG A 2 -4.97 -16.65 19.52
CA ARG A 2 -5.50 -15.78 18.48
C ARG A 2 -5.27 -14.34 18.93
N ASN A 3 -4.66 -13.52 18.07
CA ASN A 3 -4.52 -12.09 18.32
C ASN A 3 -5.94 -11.48 18.34
N GLU A 4 -6.47 -11.15 19.51
CA GLU A 4 -7.84 -10.62 19.67
C GLU A 4 -8.08 -9.37 18.78
N TRP A 5 -7.07 -8.54 18.61
CA TRP A 5 -7.14 -7.35 17.74
C TRP A 5 -7.24 -7.68 16.23
N TRP A 6 -6.98 -8.95 15.85
CA TRP A 6 -7.12 -9.43 14.47
C TRP A 6 -8.50 -10.05 14.20
N ALA A 7 -9.32 -10.21 15.24
CA ALA A 7 -10.68 -10.73 15.09
C ALA A 7 -11.61 -9.68 14.45
N LYS A 8 -12.49 -10.13 13.55
CA LYS A 8 -13.53 -9.27 12.96
C LYS A 8 -14.60 -8.91 13.99
N PRO A 9 -15.19 -7.71 13.92
CA PRO A 9 -14.92 -6.65 12.94
C PRO A 9 -13.66 -5.84 13.30
N ARG A 10 -12.66 -5.80 12.41
CA ARG A 10 -11.48 -4.96 12.58
C ARG A 10 -11.77 -3.54 12.12
N ARG A 11 -11.17 -2.54 12.77
CA ARG A 11 -11.18 -1.18 12.27
C ARG A 11 -10.02 -1.01 11.29
N VAL A 12 -10.32 -0.51 10.08
CA VAL A 12 -9.36 -0.34 8.98
C VAL A 12 -9.47 1.06 8.42
N SER A 13 -8.36 1.79 8.39
CA SER A 13 -8.25 3.07 7.70
C SER A 13 -7.61 2.86 6.32
N VAL A 14 -8.23 3.37 5.26
CA VAL A 14 -7.63 3.42 3.92
C VAL A 14 -7.37 4.87 3.60
N VAL A 15 -6.10 5.25 3.49
CA VAL A 15 -5.64 6.65 3.45
C VAL A 15 -5.20 7.01 2.04
N VAL A 16 -5.79 8.06 1.48
CA VAL A 16 -5.37 8.72 0.22
C VAL A 16 -5.40 10.22 0.46
N ASP A 17 -4.25 10.82 0.70
CA ASP A 17 -4.10 12.21 1.18
C ASP A 17 -4.06 13.27 0.08
N ASN A 18 -4.41 12.91 -1.14
CA ASN A 18 -4.40 13.80 -2.31
C ASN A 18 -5.42 13.37 -3.36
N GLU A 19 -5.60 14.18 -4.38
CA GLU A 19 -6.37 13.83 -5.57
C GLU A 19 -5.52 12.92 -6.47
N SER A 20 -5.64 11.63 -6.27
CA SER A 20 -4.86 10.60 -6.94
C SER A 20 -5.74 9.66 -7.74
N TRP A 21 -5.19 9.10 -8.82
CA TRP A 21 -5.83 8.06 -9.62
C TRP A 21 -6.18 6.80 -8.80
N ILE A 22 -5.48 6.55 -7.69
CA ILE A 22 -5.72 5.40 -6.81
C ILE A 22 -7.02 5.53 -5.99
N LEU A 23 -7.61 6.73 -5.92
CA LEU A 23 -8.75 7.01 -5.04
C LEU A 23 -9.95 6.10 -5.28
N SER A 24 -10.30 5.84 -6.54
CA SER A 24 -11.40 4.92 -6.88
C SER A 24 -11.13 3.50 -6.39
N PHE A 25 -9.90 3.02 -6.50
CA PHE A 25 -9.48 1.70 -6.00
C PHE A 25 -9.47 1.63 -4.48
N ALA A 26 -9.10 2.73 -3.81
CA ALA A 26 -9.21 2.84 -2.35
C ALA A 26 -10.67 2.76 -1.88
N GLN A 27 -11.60 3.37 -2.61
CA GLN A 27 -13.04 3.25 -2.37
C GLN A 27 -13.53 1.81 -2.57
N ASP A 28 -13.07 1.12 -3.61
CA ASP A 28 -13.38 -0.29 -3.86
C ASP A 28 -12.85 -1.19 -2.73
N LEU A 29 -11.64 -0.91 -2.23
CA LEU A 29 -11.07 -1.61 -1.07
C LEU A 29 -11.93 -1.42 0.18
N VAL A 30 -12.33 -0.19 0.50
CA VAL A 30 -13.21 0.10 1.64
C VAL A 30 -14.52 -0.67 1.54
N LYS A 31 -15.14 -0.66 0.34
CA LYS A 31 -16.38 -1.41 0.08
C LYS A 31 -16.18 -2.91 0.30
N ALA A 32 -15.13 -3.50 -0.26
CA ALA A 32 -14.84 -4.93 -0.14
C ALA A 32 -14.60 -5.33 1.32
N LEU A 33 -13.81 -4.56 2.07
CA LEU A 33 -13.55 -4.79 3.49
C LEU A 33 -14.82 -4.72 4.32
N THR A 34 -15.68 -3.74 4.05
CA THR A 34 -16.97 -3.57 4.76
C THR A 34 -17.91 -4.74 4.46
N GLN A 35 -18.00 -5.18 3.21
CA GLN A 35 -18.75 -6.36 2.82
C GLN A 35 -18.20 -7.65 3.45
N GLY A 36 -16.88 -7.71 3.66
CA GLY A 36 -16.17 -8.79 4.35
C GLY A 36 -16.33 -8.79 5.87
N GLY A 37 -17.06 -7.82 6.45
CA GLY A 37 -17.38 -7.76 7.88
C GLY A 37 -16.40 -6.92 8.71
N ASP A 38 -15.52 -6.14 8.10
CA ASP A 38 -14.67 -5.17 8.79
C ASP A 38 -15.33 -3.78 8.85
N ARG A 39 -14.82 -2.89 9.70
CA ARG A 39 -15.24 -1.49 9.80
C ARG A 39 -14.19 -0.64 9.09
N ALA A 40 -14.30 -0.55 7.77
CA ALA A 40 -13.36 0.20 6.95
C ALA A 40 -13.86 1.63 6.67
N ALA A 41 -12.94 2.58 6.64
CA ALA A 41 -13.20 3.97 6.30
C ALA A 41 -12.13 4.52 5.36
N LEU A 42 -12.56 5.36 4.40
CA LEU A 42 -11.65 6.15 3.57
C LEU A 42 -11.26 7.41 4.34
N CYS A 43 -9.95 7.63 4.49
CA CYS A 43 -9.36 8.80 5.12
C CYS A 43 -8.72 9.69 4.04
N ARG A 44 -9.10 10.96 3.99
CA ARG A 44 -8.58 11.92 3.00
C ARG A 44 -7.36 12.70 3.52
N GLY A 45 -6.93 12.39 4.72
CA GLY A 45 -5.74 12.92 5.33
C GLY A 45 -5.35 12.14 6.57
N HIS A 46 -4.13 12.37 7.06
CA HIS A 46 -3.62 11.68 8.25
C HIS A 46 -4.42 12.02 9.52
N ALA A 47 -5.07 13.19 9.56
CA ALA A 47 -5.92 13.59 10.67
C ALA A 47 -7.21 12.76 10.79
N ASP A 48 -7.63 12.11 9.71
CA ASP A 48 -8.84 11.28 9.68
C ASP A 48 -8.57 9.84 10.15
N VAL A 49 -7.30 9.46 10.33
CA VAL A 49 -6.90 8.11 10.75
C VAL A 49 -7.30 7.88 12.19
N GLY A 50 -8.14 6.89 12.42
CA GLY A 50 -8.56 6.47 13.76
C GLY A 50 -7.74 5.31 14.30
N GLU A 51 -7.89 5.03 15.60
CA GLU A 51 -7.33 3.83 16.23
C GLU A 51 -7.94 2.57 15.62
N GLY A 52 -7.09 1.60 15.28
CA GLY A 52 -7.56 0.39 14.61
C GLY A 52 -6.55 -0.74 14.51
N ALA A 53 -6.93 -1.74 13.74
CA ALA A 53 -6.08 -2.88 13.45
C ALA A 53 -5.06 -2.58 12.34
N VAL A 54 -5.53 -1.92 11.27
CA VAL A 54 -4.73 -1.69 10.07
C VAL A 54 -5.01 -0.30 9.49
N ALA A 55 -3.95 0.39 9.06
CA ALA A 55 -4.04 1.51 8.14
C ALA A 55 -3.29 1.17 6.84
N PHE A 56 -3.95 1.34 5.70
CA PHE A 56 -3.36 1.26 4.36
C PHE A 56 -3.14 2.67 3.82
N PHE A 57 -1.90 3.02 3.48
CA PHE A 57 -1.53 4.28 2.86
C PHE A 57 -1.31 4.04 1.37
N LEU A 58 -2.20 4.55 0.53
CA LEU A 58 -2.22 4.29 -0.90
C LEU A 58 -2.00 5.59 -1.68
N GLY A 59 -0.88 5.68 -2.41
CA GLY A 59 -0.54 6.85 -3.21
C GLY A 59 -0.43 8.15 -2.42
N CYS A 60 -0.10 8.08 -1.14
CA CYS A 60 0.08 9.24 -0.27
C CYS A 60 1.33 10.03 -0.66
N ILE A 61 1.23 11.36 -0.57
CA ILE A 61 2.33 12.28 -0.85
C ILE A 61 3.03 12.79 0.42
N HIS A 62 2.42 12.57 1.59
CA HIS A 62 2.98 12.92 2.88
C HIS A 62 3.41 11.64 3.63
N ILE A 63 4.53 11.72 4.32
CA ILE A 63 5.01 10.66 5.20
C ILE A 63 4.18 10.69 6.48
N ALA A 64 3.68 9.52 6.90
CA ALA A 64 2.91 9.41 8.13
C ALA A 64 3.81 9.64 9.36
N GLU A 65 3.43 10.61 10.18
CA GLU A 65 4.13 10.91 11.40
C GLU A 65 4.04 9.77 12.43
N PRO A 66 5.00 9.59 13.34
CA PRO A 66 4.97 8.53 14.35
C PRO A 66 3.68 8.48 15.16
N ARG A 67 3.06 9.64 15.45
CA ARG A 67 1.77 9.70 16.15
C ARG A 67 0.63 9.07 15.36
N VAL A 68 0.65 9.16 14.03
CA VAL A 68 -0.36 8.53 13.15
C VAL A 68 -0.12 7.03 13.08
N LEU A 69 1.14 6.62 12.93
CA LEU A 69 1.52 5.21 12.91
C LEU A 69 1.18 4.49 14.23
N ALA A 70 1.24 5.21 15.36
CA ALA A 70 0.90 4.65 16.67
C ALA A 70 -0.60 4.32 16.84
N LEU A 71 -1.48 4.84 15.99
CA LEU A 71 -2.93 4.60 16.06
C LEU A 71 -3.33 3.20 15.61
N ASN A 72 -2.51 2.54 14.80
CA ASN A 72 -2.86 1.22 14.25
C ASN A 72 -1.78 0.18 14.57
N ARG A 73 -2.21 -1.07 14.70
CA ARG A 73 -1.29 -2.20 14.94
C ARG A 73 -0.38 -2.49 13.76
N ARG A 74 -0.92 -2.30 12.55
CA ARG A 74 -0.19 -2.47 11.30
C ARG A 74 -0.45 -1.26 10.40
N ASN A 75 0.59 -0.75 9.82
CA ASN A 75 0.53 0.39 8.90
C ASN A 75 1.21 -0.03 7.61
N LEU A 76 0.47 -0.12 6.53
CA LEU A 76 0.95 -0.71 5.29
C LEU A 76 0.91 0.29 4.15
N VAL A 77 1.92 0.25 3.31
CA VAL A 77 2.06 1.06 2.10
C VAL A 77 2.17 0.13 0.90
N ALA A 78 1.47 0.46 -0.18
CA ALA A 78 1.69 -0.16 -1.49
C ALA A 78 2.60 0.74 -2.33
N HIS A 79 3.67 0.18 -2.90
CA HIS A 79 4.68 0.92 -3.65
C HIS A 79 5.15 0.13 -4.87
N GLU A 80 5.21 0.80 -6.03
CA GLU A 80 5.46 0.17 -7.31
C GLU A 80 6.96 0.02 -7.59
N SER A 81 7.69 -0.63 -6.70
CA SER A 81 9.11 -0.88 -6.90
C SER A 81 9.60 -2.15 -6.20
N ASP A 82 10.81 -2.57 -6.55
CA ASP A 82 11.51 -3.70 -5.93
C ASP A 82 12.38 -3.20 -4.77
N LEU A 83 11.72 -2.76 -3.69
CA LEU A 83 12.40 -2.20 -2.51
C LEU A 83 13.55 -3.09 -2.01
N PRO A 84 14.70 -2.52 -1.68
CA PRO A 84 15.00 -1.09 -1.43
C PRO A 84 15.28 -0.24 -2.67
N ARG A 85 15.26 -0.80 -3.87
CA ARG A 85 15.42 -0.03 -5.11
C ARG A 85 14.14 0.69 -5.48
N GLY A 86 14.26 1.94 -5.97
CA GLY A 86 13.12 2.73 -6.45
C GLY A 86 12.23 3.27 -5.33
N ARG A 87 12.79 3.60 -4.17
CA ARG A 87 12.10 4.42 -3.16
C ARG A 87 11.75 5.78 -3.75
N GLY A 88 10.83 6.51 -3.14
CA GLY A 88 10.48 7.87 -3.51
C GLY A 88 9.24 7.98 -4.38
N PHE A 89 9.25 8.92 -5.34
CA PHE A 89 8.02 9.34 -6.02
C PHE A 89 7.83 8.70 -7.40
N SER A 90 6.55 8.36 -7.70
CA SER A 90 6.10 7.92 -9.02
C SER A 90 6.93 6.79 -9.65
N PRO A 91 7.27 5.72 -8.92
CA PRO A 91 8.18 4.69 -9.42
C PRO A 91 7.67 4.00 -10.68
N LEU A 92 6.35 3.86 -10.86
CA LEU A 92 5.77 3.37 -12.12
C LEU A 92 6.24 4.21 -13.32
N THR A 93 6.13 5.55 -13.21
CA THR A 93 6.50 6.46 -14.31
C THR A 93 7.97 6.35 -14.65
N TRP A 94 8.85 6.35 -13.64
CA TRP A 94 10.29 6.24 -13.86
C TRP A 94 10.68 4.92 -14.51
N GLN A 95 10.09 3.80 -14.07
CA GLN A 95 10.38 2.50 -14.65
C GLN A 95 9.91 2.39 -16.11
N ILE A 96 8.77 3.00 -16.45
CA ILE A 96 8.31 3.08 -17.86
C ILE A 96 9.30 3.88 -18.69
N LEU A 97 9.79 5.03 -18.20
CA LEU A 97 10.80 5.84 -18.88
C LEU A 97 12.15 5.11 -19.04
N GLU A 98 12.45 4.20 -18.13
CA GLU A 98 13.60 3.27 -18.22
C GLU A 98 13.39 2.11 -19.19
N GLY A 99 12.21 2.02 -19.83
CA GLY A 99 11.87 0.96 -20.79
C GLY A 99 11.52 -0.37 -20.15
N ARG A 100 11.09 -0.37 -18.88
CA ARG A 100 10.70 -1.59 -18.17
C ARG A 100 9.23 -1.91 -18.43
N ASN A 101 8.97 -3.14 -18.80
CA ASN A 101 7.61 -3.69 -18.95
C ASN A 101 7.16 -4.54 -17.75
N ARG A 102 8.10 -5.01 -16.95
CA ARG A 102 7.81 -5.70 -15.69
C ARG A 102 7.98 -4.74 -14.54
N ILE A 103 6.84 -4.41 -13.91
CA ILE A 103 6.76 -3.43 -12.83
C ILE A 103 6.52 -4.17 -11.51
N PRO A 104 7.49 -4.15 -10.58
CA PRO A 104 7.32 -4.72 -9.25
C PRO A 104 6.29 -3.93 -8.44
N LEU A 105 5.64 -4.60 -7.49
CA LEU A 105 4.75 -4.00 -6.51
C LEU A 105 5.02 -4.63 -5.14
N CYS A 106 5.29 -3.80 -4.15
CA CYS A 106 5.45 -4.23 -2.76
C CYS A 106 4.32 -3.74 -1.88
N LEU A 107 3.89 -4.58 -0.95
CA LEU A 107 3.16 -4.17 0.25
C LEU A 107 4.13 -4.27 1.42
N PHE A 108 4.37 -3.18 2.14
CA PHE A 108 5.38 -3.10 3.20
C PHE A 108 4.91 -2.26 4.39
N GLU A 109 5.58 -2.40 5.54
CA GLU A 109 5.27 -1.63 6.75
C GLU A 109 5.74 -0.18 6.62
N ALA A 110 4.86 0.76 6.94
CA ALA A 110 5.25 2.16 7.08
C ALA A 110 6.11 2.35 8.33
N VAL A 111 7.23 3.02 8.17
CA VAL A 111 8.14 3.44 9.24
C VAL A 111 8.46 4.91 9.08
N ALA A 112 9.16 5.49 10.05
CA ALA A 112 9.52 6.92 10.03
C ALA A 112 10.36 7.33 8.81
N GLU A 113 11.21 6.43 8.33
CA GLU A 113 11.97 6.61 7.09
C GLU A 113 11.13 6.18 5.89
N ALA A 114 11.03 7.05 4.87
CA ALA A 114 10.23 6.79 3.68
C ALA A 114 10.68 5.50 2.97
N ASP A 115 9.70 4.65 2.65
CA ASP A 115 9.84 3.42 1.87
C ASP A 115 10.90 2.43 2.41
N ALA A 116 11.23 2.51 3.70
CA ALA A 116 12.30 1.73 4.32
C ALA A 116 11.84 0.54 5.17
N GLY A 117 10.55 0.40 5.39
CA GLY A 117 10.01 -0.63 6.26
C GLY A 117 10.09 -2.06 5.70
N PRO A 118 9.90 -3.07 6.56
CA PRO A 118 9.91 -4.47 6.16
C PRO A 118 8.84 -4.80 5.12
N VAL A 119 9.20 -5.59 4.11
CA VAL A 119 8.30 -5.95 3.02
C VAL A 119 7.49 -7.19 3.38
N VAL A 120 6.15 -7.06 3.33
CA VAL A 120 5.20 -8.14 3.65
C VAL A 120 4.94 -9.00 2.40
N TYR A 121 4.66 -8.36 1.26
CA TYR A 121 4.46 -9.04 -0.01
C TYR A 121 5.25 -8.37 -1.11
N ARG A 122 5.73 -9.21 -2.05
CA ARG A 122 6.27 -8.79 -3.35
C ARG A 122 5.43 -9.42 -4.44
N ASP A 123 5.09 -8.64 -5.45
CA ASP A 123 4.38 -9.07 -6.65
C ASP A 123 4.87 -8.23 -7.83
N HIS A 124 4.31 -8.40 -9.00
CA HIS A 124 4.63 -7.62 -10.18
C HIS A 124 3.47 -7.59 -11.16
N LEU A 125 3.55 -6.68 -12.10
CA LEU A 125 2.71 -6.59 -13.28
C LEU A 125 3.62 -6.72 -14.51
N ASP A 126 3.21 -7.52 -15.48
CA ASP A 126 3.85 -7.62 -16.78
C ASP A 126 2.99 -6.87 -17.81
N PHE A 127 3.61 -5.94 -18.54
CA PHE A 127 3.01 -5.16 -19.61
C PHE A 127 3.64 -5.55 -20.95
N GLU A 128 2.92 -5.36 -22.04
CA GLU A 128 3.40 -5.66 -23.38
C GLU A 128 4.16 -4.49 -24.01
N GLY A 129 4.05 -3.29 -23.42
CA GLY A 129 4.77 -2.08 -23.84
C GLY A 129 3.96 -1.17 -24.76
N HIS A 130 2.69 -1.43 -24.95
CA HIS A 130 1.76 -0.59 -25.74
C HIS A 130 0.62 -0.01 -24.90
N GLU A 131 0.55 -0.37 -23.62
CA GLU A 131 -0.51 0.08 -22.72
C GLU A 131 -0.43 1.58 -22.48
N LEU A 132 -1.60 2.21 -22.46
CA LEU A 132 -1.72 3.60 -22.05
C LEU A 132 -1.60 3.71 -20.52
N ILE A 133 -1.18 4.87 -20.04
CA ILE A 133 -1.00 5.10 -18.59
C ILE A 133 -2.27 4.82 -17.78
N GLY A 134 -3.44 5.05 -18.33
CA GLY A 134 -4.72 4.72 -17.71
C GLY A 134 -4.90 3.22 -17.50
N GLU A 135 -4.51 2.39 -18.47
CA GLU A 135 -4.57 0.95 -18.40
C GLU A 135 -3.57 0.39 -17.40
N MET A 136 -2.35 0.92 -17.38
CA MET A 136 -1.32 0.56 -16.40
C MET A 136 -1.76 0.89 -14.98
N ARG A 137 -2.31 2.10 -14.75
CA ARG A 137 -2.86 2.52 -13.45
C ARG A 137 -4.05 1.65 -13.03
N ALA A 138 -4.91 1.27 -13.96
CA ALA A 138 -6.03 0.39 -13.68
C ALA A 138 -5.56 -1.01 -13.24
N ALA A 139 -4.57 -1.58 -13.94
CA ALA A 139 -3.99 -2.87 -13.57
C ALA A 139 -3.31 -2.80 -12.20
N LEU A 140 -2.53 -1.74 -11.95
CA LEU A 140 -1.84 -1.51 -10.68
C LEU A 140 -2.82 -1.31 -9.52
N GLY A 141 -3.86 -0.50 -9.70
CA GLY A 141 -4.88 -0.27 -8.68
C GLY A 141 -5.61 -1.55 -8.27
N LYS A 142 -6.01 -2.36 -9.26
CA LYS A 142 -6.61 -3.69 -9.00
C LYS A 142 -5.66 -4.60 -8.22
N LYS A 143 -4.38 -4.67 -8.62
CA LYS A 143 -3.38 -5.48 -7.95
C LYS A 143 -3.13 -5.01 -6.50
N THR A 144 -3.10 -3.69 -6.28
CA THR A 144 -2.98 -3.09 -4.95
C THR A 144 -4.14 -3.53 -4.05
N VAL A 145 -5.38 -3.44 -4.54
CA VAL A 145 -6.55 -3.92 -3.80
C VAL A 145 -6.44 -5.40 -3.46
N VAL A 146 -6.02 -6.23 -4.42
CA VAL A 146 -5.83 -7.68 -4.20
C VAL A 146 -4.79 -7.94 -3.11
N LEU A 147 -3.66 -7.23 -3.09
CA LEU A 147 -2.64 -7.41 -2.04
C LEU A 147 -3.14 -6.97 -0.66
N CYS A 148 -3.89 -5.87 -0.59
CA CYS A 148 -4.49 -5.42 0.67
C CYS A 148 -5.53 -6.43 1.20
N LEU A 149 -6.40 -6.94 0.33
CA LEU A 149 -7.39 -7.96 0.71
C LEU A 149 -6.72 -9.26 1.13
N ARG A 150 -5.70 -9.72 0.38
CA ARG A 150 -4.89 -10.88 0.76
C ARG A 150 -4.33 -10.74 2.18
N PHE A 151 -3.77 -9.57 2.52
CA PHE A 151 -3.27 -9.31 3.86
C PHE A 151 -4.38 -9.47 4.91
N MET A 152 -5.57 -8.95 4.64
CA MET A 152 -6.70 -8.99 5.56
C MET A 152 -7.33 -10.38 5.69
N ASP A 153 -7.15 -11.27 4.71
CA ASP A 153 -7.69 -12.63 4.71
C ASP A 153 -6.78 -13.65 5.41
N GLU A 154 -5.57 -13.27 5.79
CA GLU A 154 -4.67 -14.13 6.55
C GLU A 154 -5.25 -14.49 7.94
N LEU A 155 -4.98 -15.69 8.42
CA LEU A 155 -5.42 -16.15 9.75
C LEU A 155 -4.75 -15.38 10.89
N ALA A 156 -3.53 -14.89 10.64
CA ALA A 156 -2.77 -13.97 11.48
C ALA A 156 -2.00 -13.01 10.57
N PRO A 157 -1.79 -11.74 10.98
CA PRO A 157 -1.08 -10.79 10.13
C PRO A 157 0.36 -11.27 9.91
N PRO A 158 0.79 -11.44 8.64
CA PRO A 158 2.15 -11.87 8.35
C PRO A 158 3.15 -10.78 8.72
N ASP A 159 4.32 -11.19 9.19
CA ASP A 159 5.43 -10.27 9.44
C ASP A 159 6.12 -9.90 8.12
N GLY A 160 6.64 -8.68 8.06
CA GLY A 160 7.47 -8.24 6.95
C GLY A 160 8.93 -8.72 7.09
N ALA A 161 9.58 -8.99 5.96
CA ALA A 161 11.01 -9.25 5.90
C ALA A 161 11.79 -7.93 5.70
N PRO A 162 12.94 -7.74 6.35
CA PRO A 162 13.81 -6.60 6.10
C PRO A 162 14.14 -6.46 4.61
N GLN A 163 14.31 -5.21 4.16
CA GLN A 163 14.79 -4.96 2.81
C GLN A 163 16.28 -5.30 2.71
N GLU A 164 16.67 -5.98 1.64
CA GLU A 164 18.06 -6.39 1.40
C GLU A 164 18.56 -5.77 0.08
N GLY A 165 19.81 -5.31 0.06
CA GLY A 165 20.48 -4.74 -1.10
C GLY A 165 20.68 -3.22 -1.00
N GLU A 166 21.25 -2.65 -2.05
CA GLU A 166 21.55 -1.22 -2.13
C GLU A 166 20.28 -0.42 -2.48
N PRO A 167 19.89 0.56 -1.65
CA PRO A 167 18.74 1.40 -1.94
C PRO A 167 19.01 2.36 -3.11
N SER A 168 17.95 2.65 -3.87
CA SER A 168 17.94 3.75 -4.82
C SER A 168 16.66 4.55 -4.68
N THR A 169 16.65 5.81 -5.11
CA THR A 169 15.52 6.72 -4.93
C THR A 169 15.19 7.42 -6.25
N TYR A 170 13.92 7.42 -6.59
CA TYR A 170 13.37 8.22 -7.68
C TYR A 170 13.08 9.64 -7.18
N PRO A 171 13.48 10.68 -7.92
CA PRO A 171 13.19 12.05 -7.55
C PRO A 171 11.70 12.38 -7.75
N ARG A 172 11.30 13.52 -7.17
CA ARG A 172 9.97 14.08 -7.34
C ARG A 172 9.83 14.79 -8.67
#